data_1f471fa23cfee574df0b57180fd576a6
#
_entry.id   1f471fa23cfee574df0b57180fd576a6
#
_cell.length_a   1.000
_cell.length_b   1.000
_cell.length_c   1.000
_cell.angle_alpha   90.00
_cell.angle_beta   90.00
_cell.angle_gamma   90.00
#
_symmetry.space_group_name_H-M   'P 1'
#
loop_
_entity.id
_entity.type
_entity.pdbx_description
1 polymer ?
#
loop_
_entity_poly.entity_id
_entity_poly.type
_entity_poly.pdbx_seq_one_letter_code
_entity_poly.pdbx_strand_id
1 'polypeptide(L)'
;MIDVIKPTLLLNKEKSFNNIKNIQKNLTDSKIELRPHFKTHQSNVVGNWFKELGIKKITVSSVTMAKYFSKYWDDITIAFPVNILELDDVIMLQEKIKINLLVDSYDVLEILEKKIRNKINIYLKVNVGYNRAGVDYESDSINDIISYLESSSKLNFKGFLTHFGDTYNSKSSIE
;
A
#
# COMPACT_ATOMS: atom_id res chain seq x y z
N MET A 1 0.64 -29.90 23.34
CA MET A 1 0.59 -28.71 24.22
C MET A 1 1.67 -27.75 23.69
N ILE A 2 1.41 -26.44 23.62
CA ILE A 2 2.43 -25.47 23.19
C ILE A 2 3.07 -24.94 24.48
N ASP A 3 4.37 -25.13 24.64
CA ASP A 3 5.11 -24.58 25.79
C ASP A 3 5.42 -23.09 25.55
N VAL A 4 4.74 -22.22 26.30
CA VAL A 4 4.92 -20.78 26.23
C VAL A 4 5.71 -20.33 27.45
N ILE A 5 6.99 -20.00 27.26
CA ILE A 5 7.92 -19.60 28.33
C ILE A 5 8.12 -18.06 28.47
N LYS A 6 7.53 -17.29 27.57
CA LYS A 6 7.56 -15.82 27.54
C LYS A 6 6.28 -15.27 26.90
N PRO A 7 5.93 -13.99 27.08
CA PRO A 7 4.80 -13.39 26.37
C PRO A 7 4.87 -13.67 24.88
N THR A 8 3.86 -14.34 24.32
CA THR A 8 3.85 -14.85 22.95
C THR A 8 2.49 -14.63 22.33
N LEU A 9 2.47 -14.07 21.11
CA LEU A 9 1.27 -13.95 20.30
C LEU A 9 1.01 -15.26 19.56
N LEU A 10 -0.10 -15.92 19.88
CA LEU A 10 -0.54 -17.13 19.18
C LEU A 10 -1.54 -16.77 18.09
N LEU A 11 -1.28 -17.25 16.88
CA LEU A 11 -2.16 -17.08 15.73
C LEU A 11 -2.85 -18.40 15.38
N ASN A 12 -4.17 -18.36 15.26
CA ASN A 12 -4.94 -19.49 14.74
C ASN A 12 -4.97 -19.42 13.21
N LYS A 13 -4.23 -20.33 12.55
CA LYS A 13 -4.11 -20.37 11.08
C LYS A 13 -5.47 -20.57 10.42
N GLU A 14 -6.30 -21.48 10.93
CA GLU A 14 -7.62 -21.79 10.35
C GLU A 14 -8.56 -20.57 10.38
N LYS A 15 -8.64 -19.88 11.54
CA LYS A 15 -9.41 -18.64 11.64
C LYS A 15 -8.89 -17.57 10.69
N SER A 16 -7.58 -17.43 10.56
CA SER A 16 -6.97 -16.46 9.65
C SER A 16 -7.33 -16.76 8.19
N PHE A 17 -7.25 -18.02 7.77
CA PHE A 17 -7.66 -18.46 6.44
C PHE A 17 -9.14 -18.19 6.17
N ASN A 18 -10.01 -18.53 7.12
CA ASN A 18 -11.45 -18.30 6.97
C ASN A 18 -11.78 -16.82 6.88
N ASN A 19 -11.10 -15.94 7.63
CA ASN A 19 -11.26 -14.51 7.54
C ASN A 19 -10.86 -13.98 6.16
N ILE A 20 -9.71 -14.41 5.61
CA ILE A 20 -9.26 -14.00 4.28
C ILE A 20 -10.24 -14.48 3.20
N LYS A 21 -10.67 -15.74 3.27
CA LYS A 21 -11.66 -16.29 2.33
C LYS A 21 -12.99 -15.54 2.37
N ASN A 22 -13.46 -15.17 3.56
CA ASN A 22 -14.70 -14.40 3.69
C ASN A 22 -14.58 -13.02 3.03
N ILE A 23 -13.45 -12.32 3.22
CA ILE A 23 -13.19 -11.06 2.52
C ILE A 23 -13.20 -11.28 1.00
N GLN A 24 -12.47 -12.29 0.49
CA GLN A 24 -12.42 -12.60 -0.93
C GLN A 24 -13.82 -12.92 -1.50
N LYS A 25 -14.63 -13.70 -0.76
CA LYS A 25 -16.00 -14.03 -1.15
C LYS A 25 -16.86 -12.77 -1.32
N ASN A 26 -16.74 -11.82 -0.39
CA ASN A 26 -17.49 -10.56 -0.47
C ASN A 26 -17.07 -9.67 -1.66
N LEU A 27 -15.92 -9.95 -2.27
CA LEU A 27 -15.39 -9.22 -3.42
C LEU A 27 -15.64 -9.95 -4.75
N THR A 28 -16.14 -11.19 -4.73
CA THR A 28 -16.25 -12.06 -5.93
C THR A 28 -17.08 -11.43 -7.04
N ASP A 29 -18.18 -10.76 -6.69
CA ASP A 29 -19.11 -10.14 -7.65
C ASP A 29 -18.77 -8.67 -7.94
N SER A 30 -17.67 -8.18 -7.38
CA SER A 30 -17.18 -6.82 -7.58
C SER A 30 -15.92 -6.81 -8.45
N LYS A 31 -15.62 -5.66 -9.05
CA LYS A 31 -14.35 -5.43 -9.74
C LYS A 31 -13.22 -5.01 -8.75
N ILE A 32 -13.43 -5.25 -7.46
CA ILE A 32 -12.50 -4.85 -6.39
C ILE A 32 -11.47 -5.96 -6.19
N GLU A 33 -10.22 -5.57 -6.11
CA GLU A 33 -9.09 -6.47 -5.91
C GLU A 33 -8.51 -6.29 -4.50
N LEU A 34 -8.35 -7.39 -3.78
CA LEU A 34 -7.79 -7.37 -2.43
C LEU A 34 -6.27 -7.15 -2.47
N ARG A 35 -5.81 -6.10 -1.81
CA ARG A 35 -4.40 -5.81 -1.55
C ARG A 35 -4.19 -5.63 -0.04
N PRO A 36 -3.87 -6.69 0.69
CA PRO A 36 -3.75 -6.64 2.15
C PRO A 36 -2.56 -5.79 2.61
N HIS A 37 -2.71 -5.14 3.75
CA HIS A 37 -1.64 -4.35 4.37
C HIS A 37 -0.88 -5.16 5.42
N PHE A 38 0.39 -5.42 5.18
CA PHE A 38 1.22 -6.31 6.00
C PHE A 38 1.85 -5.64 7.24
N LYS A 39 1.52 -4.38 7.53
CA LYS A 39 1.96 -3.72 8.77
C LYS A 39 1.44 -4.41 10.04
N THR A 40 0.33 -5.14 9.93
CA THR A 40 -0.35 -5.76 11.07
C THR A 40 0.39 -6.97 11.63
N HIS A 41 1.09 -7.72 10.80
CA HIS A 41 1.78 -8.95 11.22
C HIS A 41 3.27 -8.96 10.91
N GLN A 42 3.74 -8.21 9.91
CA GLN A 42 5.16 -8.07 9.50
C GLN A 42 5.91 -9.41 9.38
N SER A 43 5.21 -10.47 9.00
CA SER A 43 5.71 -11.84 8.94
C SER A 43 5.51 -12.44 7.56
N ASN A 44 6.59 -12.96 6.95
CA ASN A 44 6.48 -13.69 5.71
C ASN A 44 5.74 -15.03 5.88
N VAL A 45 5.83 -15.67 7.04
CA VAL A 45 5.08 -16.91 7.32
C VAL A 45 3.59 -16.66 7.20
N VAL A 46 3.09 -15.58 7.83
CA VAL A 46 1.69 -15.16 7.69
C VAL A 46 1.40 -14.67 6.28
N GLY A 47 2.35 -13.97 5.66
CA GLY A 47 2.25 -13.55 4.26
C GLY A 47 2.01 -14.71 3.30
N ASN A 48 2.67 -15.85 3.50
CA ASN A 48 2.48 -17.03 2.68
C ASN A 48 1.04 -17.58 2.75
N TRP A 49 0.32 -17.39 3.88
CA TRP A 49 -1.09 -17.77 3.96
C TRP A 49 -1.96 -16.98 2.97
N PHE A 50 -1.65 -15.71 2.73
CA PHE A 50 -2.30 -14.91 1.69
C PHE A 50 -1.96 -15.42 0.29
N LYS A 51 -0.71 -15.85 0.04
CA LYS A 51 -0.32 -16.47 -1.24
C LYS A 51 -1.04 -17.78 -1.50
N GLU A 52 -1.15 -18.66 -0.49
CA GLU A 52 -1.91 -19.92 -0.57
C GLU A 52 -3.36 -19.68 -1.01
N LEU A 53 -3.92 -18.50 -0.71
CA LEU A 53 -5.26 -18.07 -1.10
C LEU A 53 -5.29 -17.21 -2.39
N GLY A 54 -4.21 -17.20 -3.16
CA GLY A 54 -4.15 -16.56 -4.47
C GLY A 54 -3.89 -15.05 -4.47
N ILE A 55 -3.60 -14.43 -3.32
CA ILE A 55 -3.21 -13.02 -3.26
C ILE A 55 -1.81 -12.86 -3.88
N LYS A 56 -1.66 -11.89 -4.79
CA LYS A 56 -0.41 -11.67 -5.56
C LYS A 56 0.28 -10.34 -5.24
N LYS A 57 -0.37 -9.45 -4.51
CA LYS A 57 0.10 -8.09 -4.25
C LYS A 57 -0.21 -7.66 -2.82
N ILE A 58 0.68 -6.85 -2.25
CA ILE A 58 0.59 -6.41 -0.86
C ILE A 58 0.80 -4.91 -0.72
N THR A 59 0.46 -4.43 0.45
CA THR A 59 0.76 -3.07 0.89
C THR A 59 1.65 -3.12 2.14
N VAL A 60 2.61 -2.21 2.20
CA VAL A 60 3.49 -2.01 3.36
C VAL A 60 3.52 -0.53 3.75
N SER A 61 4.08 -0.18 4.90
CA SER A 61 4.12 1.20 5.41
C SER A 61 5.48 1.87 5.33
N SER A 62 6.53 1.18 4.85
CA SER A 62 7.87 1.77 4.75
C SER A 62 8.73 1.07 3.70
N VAL A 63 9.79 1.75 3.26
CA VAL A 63 10.81 1.18 2.37
C VAL A 63 11.50 -0.01 3.03
N THR A 64 11.78 0.06 4.35
CA THR A 64 12.35 -1.05 5.10
C THR A 64 11.48 -2.31 5.05
N MET A 65 10.15 -2.17 5.21
CA MET A 65 9.23 -3.29 5.04
C MET A 65 9.20 -3.78 3.59
N ALA A 66 9.24 -2.88 2.61
CA ALA A 66 9.30 -3.24 1.20
C ALA A 66 10.57 -4.07 0.90
N LYS A 67 11.74 -3.67 1.43
CA LYS A 67 13.00 -4.44 1.33
C LYS A 67 12.89 -5.85 1.92
N TYR A 68 12.22 -5.98 3.08
CA TYR A 68 12.01 -7.29 3.69
C TYR A 68 11.11 -8.18 2.82
N PHE A 69 9.96 -7.65 2.39
CA PHE A 69 8.97 -8.42 1.65
C PHE A 69 9.31 -8.61 0.17
N SER A 70 10.20 -7.80 -0.43
CA SER A 70 10.63 -7.93 -1.83
C SER A 70 11.32 -9.27 -2.13
N LYS A 71 11.79 -9.96 -1.09
CA LYS A 71 12.33 -11.32 -1.22
C LYS A 71 11.26 -12.38 -1.52
N TYR A 72 10.02 -12.02 -1.35
CA TYR A 72 8.89 -12.96 -1.38
C TYR A 72 7.71 -12.47 -2.25
N TRP A 73 7.62 -11.18 -2.55
CA TRP A 73 6.49 -10.54 -3.22
C TRP A 73 6.97 -9.62 -4.34
N ASP A 74 6.30 -9.72 -5.50
CA ASP A 74 6.71 -9.02 -6.72
C ASP A 74 5.89 -7.76 -7.03
N ASP A 75 4.82 -7.48 -6.28
CA ASP A 75 4.00 -6.25 -6.41
C ASP A 75 3.71 -5.69 -5.01
N ILE A 76 4.41 -4.60 -4.67
CA ILE A 76 4.35 -3.96 -3.36
C ILE A 76 3.97 -2.49 -3.49
N THR A 77 2.94 -2.08 -2.76
CA THR A 77 2.60 -0.66 -2.58
C THR A 77 3.15 -0.17 -1.24
N ILE A 78 3.95 0.88 -1.27
CA ILE A 78 4.39 1.59 -0.06
C ILE A 78 3.34 2.66 0.25
N ALA A 79 2.41 2.36 1.18
CA ALA A 79 1.26 3.20 1.50
C ALA A 79 1.59 4.27 2.56
N PHE A 80 2.68 4.98 2.34
CA PHE A 80 3.11 6.16 3.07
C PHE A 80 3.62 7.18 2.04
N PRO A 81 3.40 8.49 2.22
CA PRO A 81 3.98 9.50 1.32
C PRO A 81 5.48 9.27 1.17
N VAL A 82 5.96 9.35 -0.05
CA VAL A 82 7.34 8.99 -0.37
C VAL A 82 8.33 9.84 0.41
N ASN A 83 9.28 9.18 1.07
CA ASN A 83 10.43 9.85 1.67
C ASN A 83 11.53 9.99 0.62
N ILE A 84 11.81 11.22 0.21
CA ILE A 84 12.82 11.51 -0.82
C ILE A 84 14.24 11.10 -0.42
N LEU A 85 14.51 10.95 0.89
CA LEU A 85 15.81 10.49 1.40
C LEU A 85 16.01 8.98 1.22
N GLU A 86 14.95 8.20 0.97
CA GLU A 86 14.99 6.75 0.74
C GLU A 86 14.88 6.39 -0.75
N LEU A 87 14.98 7.36 -1.68
CA LEU A 87 14.76 7.11 -3.12
C LEU A 87 15.79 6.15 -3.72
N ASP A 88 17.02 6.15 -3.27
CA ASP A 88 18.03 5.21 -3.77
C ASP A 88 17.63 3.75 -3.46
N ASP A 89 17.08 3.50 -2.29
CA ASP A 89 16.52 2.20 -1.91
C ASP A 89 15.29 1.83 -2.75
N VAL A 90 14.43 2.79 -3.05
CA VAL A 90 13.26 2.60 -3.93
C VAL A 90 13.70 2.23 -5.35
N ILE A 91 14.72 2.90 -5.89
CA ILE A 91 15.29 2.61 -7.22
C ILE A 91 15.84 1.19 -7.27
N MET A 92 16.61 0.78 -6.26
CA MET A 92 17.12 -0.61 -6.16
C MET A 92 16.01 -1.66 -6.06
N LEU A 93 14.90 -1.33 -5.37
CA LEU A 93 13.75 -2.22 -5.29
C LEU A 93 13.01 -2.33 -6.62
N GLN A 94 12.87 -1.22 -7.34
CA GLN A 94 12.20 -1.16 -8.63
C GLN A 94 12.87 -2.02 -9.70
N GLU A 95 14.19 -2.25 -9.60
CA GLU A 95 14.92 -3.14 -10.50
C GLU A 95 14.53 -4.62 -10.35
N LYS A 96 13.96 -4.98 -9.20
CA LYS A 96 13.68 -6.38 -8.82
C LYS A 96 12.19 -6.71 -8.82
N ILE A 97 11.36 -5.75 -8.42
CA ILE A 97 9.93 -5.94 -8.22
C ILE A 97 9.15 -4.70 -8.68
N LYS A 98 7.86 -4.87 -8.85
CA LYS A 98 6.93 -3.76 -9.11
C LYS A 98 6.66 -3.00 -7.82
N ILE A 99 7.15 -1.78 -7.76
CA ILE A 99 6.89 -0.83 -6.65
C ILE A 99 5.83 0.17 -7.07
N ASN A 100 4.93 0.48 -6.15
CA ASN A 100 3.94 1.53 -6.27
C ASN A 100 4.16 2.52 -5.13
N LEU A 101 4.27 3.81 -5.44
CA LEU A 101 4.53 4.88 -4.48
C LEU A 101 3.28 5.73 -4.23
N LEU A 102 3.23 6.35 -3.05
CA LEU A 102 2.29 7.41 -2.72
C LEU A 102 2.96 8.75 -2.79
N VAL A 103 2.31 9.71 -3.44
CA VAL A 103 2.69 11.12 -3.44
C VAL A 103 1.53 11.98 -2.94
N ASP A 104 1.84 13.11 -2.33
CA ASP A 104 0.89 14.07 -1.81
C ASP A 104 1.33 15.54 -2.03
N SER A 105 2.35 15.76 -2.86
CA SER A 105 2.76 17.11 -3.23
C SER A 105 3.38 17.15 -4.63
N TYR A 106 3.29 18.30 -5.25
CA TYR A 106 3.87 18.58 -6.57
C TYR A 106 5.40 18.52 -6.56
N ASP A 107 6.04 19.09 -5.54
CA ASP A 107 7.51 19.14 -5.41
C ASP A 107 8.14 17.74 -5.40
N VAL A 108 7.45 16.79 -4.76
CA VAL A 108 7.90 15.38 -4.73
C VAL A 108 7.88 14.78 -6.13
N LEU A 109 6.90 15.11 -6.98
CA LEU A 109 6.85 14.63 -8.36
C LEU A 109 8.04 15.12 -9.19
N GLU A 110 8.42 16.39 -9.05
CA GLU A 110 9.59 16.92 -9.75
C GLU A 110 10.90 16.20 -9.34
N ILE A 111 11.03 15.89 -8.05
CA ILE A 111 12.19 15.14 -7.55
C ILE A 111 12.18 13.72 -8.10
N LEU A 112 11.02 13.04 -8.10
CA LEU A 112 10.86 11.72 -8.66
C LEU A 112 11.18 11.69 -10.16
N GLU A 113 10.64 12.64 -10.94
CA GLU A 113 10.88 12.74 -12.39
C GLU A 113 12.38 12.85 -12.71
N LYS A 114 13.12 13.61 -11.90
CA LYS A 114 14.59 13.79 -12.07
C LYS A 114 15.37 12.54 -11.69
N LYS A 115 14.99 11.86 -10.61
CA LYS A 115 15.76 10.75 -10.04
C LYS A 115 15.38 9.37 -10.58
N ILE A 116 14.09 9.11 -10.84
CA ILE A 116 13.62 7.82 -11.33
C ILE A 116 14.06 7.62 -12.79
N ARG A 117 14.64 6.44 -13.07
CA ARG A 117 15.11 6.08 -14.41
C ARG A 117 14.11 5.25 -15.19
N ASN A 118 13.44 4.32 -14.52
CA ASN A 118 12.46 3.41 -15.11
C ASN A 118 11.05 3.82 -14.71
N LYS A 119 10.06 3.41 -15.49
CA LYS A 119 8.65 3.73 -15.22
C LYS A 119 8.20 3.17 -13.87
N ILE A 120 7.64 4.02 -13.00
CA ILE A 120 7.14 3.66 -11.67
C ILE A 120 5.68 4.02 -11.52
N ASN A 121 4.93 3.23 -10.75
CA ASN A 121 3.52 3.49 -10.48
C ASN A 121 3.35 4.48 -9.33
N ILE A 122 2.48 5.45 -9.53
CA ILE A 122 2.18 6.52 -8.58
C ILE A 122 0.69 6.50 -8.23
N TYR A 123 0.39 6.52 -6.96
CA TYR A 123 -0.92 6.85 -6.42
C TYR A 123 -0.87 8.23 -5.79
N LEU A 124 -1.85 9.09 -6.10
CA LEU A 124 -2.04 10.35 -5.40
C LEU A 124 -2.76 10.10 -4.08
N LYS A 125 -2.11 10.48 -3.00
CA LYS A 125 -2.69 10.42 -1.66
C LYS A 125 -3.66 11.58 -1.46
N VAL A 126 -4.93 11.27 -1.21
CA VAL A 126 -5.99 12.27 -0.97
C VAL A 126 -6.44 12.21 0.49
N ASN A 127 -6.52 13.37 1.12
CA ASN A 127 -7.14 13.56 2.42
C ASN A 127 -8.66 13.68 2.24
N VAL A 128 -9.41 12.80 2.89
CA VAL A 128 -10.88 12.77 2.82
C VAL A 128 -11.49 13.05 4.21
N GLY A 129 -10.85 13.92 4.98
CA GLY A 129 -11.35 14.36 6.28
C GLY A 129 -10.64 13.76 7.51
N TYR A 130 -9.85 12.70 7.34
CA TYR A 130 -9.08 12.12 8.46
C TYR A 130 -7.87 12.98 8.89
N ASN A 131 -7.46 13.95 8.07
CA ASN A 131 -6.46 14.98 8.36
C ASN A 131 -5.09 14.46 8.85
N ARG A 132 -4.66 13.30 8.31
CA ARG A 132 -3.36 12.71 8.64
C ARG A 132 -2.29 12.96 7.59
N ALA A 133 -2.62 12.75 6.33
CA ALA A 133 -1.75 12.93 5.17
C ALA A 133 -2.55 12.93 3.87
N GLY A 134 -2.01 13.54 2.83
CA GLY A 134 -2.61 13.62 1.51
C GLY A 134 -3.03 15.04 1.15
N VAL A 135 -3.19 15.29 -0.13
CA VAL A 135 -3.75 16.54 -0.65
C VAL A 135 -5.23 16.62 -0.26
N ASP A 136 -5.69 17.78 0.18
CA ASP A 136 -7.10 17.99 0.46
C ASP A 136 -7.93 17.78 -0.82
N TYR A 137 -9.04 17.07 -0.71
CA TYR A 137 -9.86 16.70 -1.87
C TYR A 137 -10.49 17.91 -2.57
N GLU A 138 -10.62 19.04 -1.88
CA GLU A 138 -11.12 20.32 -2.43
C GLU A 138 -9.99 21.20 -3.01
N SER A 139 -8.73 20.79 -2.90
CA SER A 139 -7.59 21.60 -3.35
C SER A 139 -7.44 21.58 -4.87
N ASP A 140 -7.28 22.75 -5.47
CA ASP A 140 -6.97 22.91 -6.90
C ASP A 140 -5.65 22.21 -7.28
N SER A 141 -4.74 22.02 -6.32
CA SER A 141 -3.45 21.33 -6.56
C SER A 141 -3.59 19.89 -7.04
N ILE A 142 -4.75 19.25 -6.82
CA ILE A 142 -5.04 17.91 -7.35
C ILE A 142 -4.96 17.92 -8.87
N ASN A 143 -5.55 18.91 -9.53
CA ASN A 143 -5.56 19.02 -10.99
C ASN A 143 -4.15 19.24 -11.54
N ASP A 144 -3.33 20.06 -10.88
CA ASP A 144 -1.95 20.30 -11.28
C ASP A 144 -1.11 19.02 -11.16
N ILE A 145 -1.27 18.28 -10.05
CA ILE A 145 -0.59 17.01 -9.82
C ILE A 145 -1.00 15.97 -10.88
N ILE A 146 -2.30 15.84 -11.18
CA ILE A 146 -2.79 14.91 -12.20
C ILE A 146 -2.24 15.27 -13.57
N SER A 147 -2.31 16.54 -13.96
CA SER A 147 -1.79 17.02 -15.24
C SER A 147 -0.30 16.74 -15.40
N TYR A 148 0.48 16.93 -14.33
CA TYR A 148 1.89 16.56 -14.31
C TYR A 148 2.10 15.06 -14.52
N LEU A 149 1.38 14.23 -13.77
CA LEU A 149 1.48 12.78 -13.88
C LEU A 149 1.07 12.25 -15.25
N GLU A 150 0.05 12.82 -15.88
CA GLU A 150 -0.40 12.45 -17.23
C GLU A 150 0.62 12.84 -18.30
N SER A 151 1.37 13.92 -18.10
CA SER A 151 2.43 14.35 -19.00
C SER A 151 3.74 13.58 -18.85
N SER A 152 3.94 12.90 -17.71
CA SER A 152 5.18 12.17 -17.41
C SER A 152 5.28 10.85 -18.17
N SER A 153 6.43 10.60 -18.74
CA SER A 153 6.75 9.29 -19.34
C SER A 153 7.21 8.24 -18.31
N LYS A 154 7.63 8.69 -17.12
CA LYS A 154 8.20 7.85 -16.06
C LYS A 154 7.25 7.59 -14.91
N LEU A 155 6.41 8.56 -14.54
CA LEU A 155 5.50 8.48 -13.40
C LEU A 155 4.11 8.02 -13.87
N ASN A 156 3.84 6.74 -13.74
CA ASN A 156 2.60 6.14 -14.23
C ASN A 156 1.47 6.31 -13.22
N PHE A 157 0.58 7.25 -13.45
CA PHE A 157 -0.58 7.47 -12.59
C PHE A 157 -1.50 6.24 -12.54
N LYS A 158 -1.79 5.76 -11.36
CA LYS A 158 -2.62 4.57 -11.10
C LYS A 158 -3.96 4.89 -10.45
N GLY A 159 -4.16 6.12 -10.04
CA GLY A 159 -5.37 6.58 -9.37
C GLY A 159 -5.09 7.14 -7.97
N PHE A 160 -6.14 7.24 -7.21
CA PHE A 160 -6.10 7.81 -5.88
C PHE A 160 -5.94 6.73 -4.80
N LEU A 161 -5.32 7.10 -3.68
CA LEU A 161 -5.31 6.32 -2.47
C LEU A 161 -5.72 7.19 -1.29
N THR A 162 -6.67 6.72 -0.51
CA THR A 162 -7.11 7.41 0.70
C THR A 162 -7.06 6.48 1.90
N HIS A 163 -7.09 7.07 3.09
CA HIS A 163 -7.29 6.37 4.35
C HIS A 163 -8.44 7.03 5.09
N PHE A 164 -9.53 6.33 5.21
CA PHE A 164 -10.71 6.77 5.92
C PHE A 164 -10.77 6.10 7.29
N GLY A 165 -10.56 6.88 8.34
CA GLY A 165 -10.44 6.38 9.71
C GLY A 165 -11.74 6.39 10.50
N ASP A 166 -12.79 7.06 10.01
CA ASP A 166 -14.06 7.22 10.74
C ASP A 166 -14.81 5.91 10.92
N THR A 167 -14.53 4.91 10.07
CA THR A 167 -15.05 3.54 10.24
C THR A 167 -14.70 2.91 11.58
N TYR A 168 -13.67 3.39 12.28
CA TYR A 168 -13.33 2.90 13.63
C TYR A 168 -14.35 3.33 14.69
N ASN A 169 -15.11 4.39 14.43
CA ASN A 169 -16.11 4.95 15.33
C ASN A 169 -17.55 4.69 14.86
N SER A 170 -17.72 4.15 13.65
CA SER A 170 -19.04 3.83 13.10
C SER A 170 -19.73 2.75 13.90
N LYS A 171 -21.02 2.98 14.23
CA LYS A 171 -21.87 2.03 14.96
C LYS A 171 -22.65 1.10 14.05
N SER A 172 -22.70 1.41 12.76
CA SER A 172 -23.41 0.61 11.75
C SER A 172 -22.69 0.68 10.39
N SER A 173 -23.05 -0.22 9.47
CA SER A 173 -22.55 -0.21 8.08
C SER A 173 -23.19 0.88 7.20
N ILE A 174 -24.09 1.68 7.75
CA ILE A 174 -24.84 2.74 7.05
C ILE A 174 -24.25 4.12 7.36
N GLU A 175 -23.53 4.26 8.46
CA GLU A 175 -22.74 5.45 8.80
C GLU A 175 -21.41 5.46 8.02
#